data_0dfd9e72c01285eaa961e75db45dbc7e
#
_entry.id   0dfd9e72c01285eaa961e75db45dbc7e
#
_cell.length_a   1.000
_cell.length_b   1.000
_cell.length_c   1.000
_cell.angle_alpha   90.00
_cell.angle_beta   90.00
_cell.angle_gamma   90.00
#
_symmetry.space_group_name_H-M   'P 1'
#
loop_
_entity.id
_entity.type
_entity.pdbx_description
1 polymer ?
#
loop_
_entity_poly.entity_id
_entity_poly.type
_entity_poly.pdbx_seq_one_letter_code
_entity_poly.pdbx_strand_id
1 'polypeptide(L)'
;QVKPLIPSSENGLFSRQMFYYMPRVLHWINQFSLQRTDTSLEFQKFGKDWIAHLREIQKLGVISLRLTDAQIVSFNEVFQTLFERSRKGTGNEMNSSVVRMAINIGRILSIVALLRITGECEEAGDFAASLRKSPRLTPDPQTCSDNIKDGIITRWDLSIQEDDFQAVLSLAEPM
;
A
#
# COMPACT_ATOMS: atom_id res chain seq x y z
N GLN A 1 23.02 1.97 10.80
CA GLN A 1 22.74 3.27 11.48
C GLN A 1 21.39 3.28 12.20
N VAL A 2 20.92 2.14 12.68
CA VAL A 2 19.64 2.04 13.40
C VAL A 2 19.82 2.34 14.91
N LYS A 3 21.00 2.06 15.45
CA LYS A 3 21.31 2.28 16.88
C LYS A 3 20.98 3.69 17.43
N PRO A 4 21.17 4.81 16.69
CA PRO A 4 20.81 6.14 17.18
C PRO A 4 19.31 6.39 17.26
N LEU A 5 18.48 5.56 16.58
CA LEU A 5 17.03 5.70 16.56
C LEU A 5 16.34 4.96 17.73
N ILE A 6 17.04 4.01 18.34
CA ILE A 6 16.49 3.20 19.45
C ILE A 6 16.06 4.08 20.63
N PRO A 7 16.87 5.07 21.09
CA PRO A 7 16.45 5.96 22.17
C PRO A 7 15.20 6.79 21.88
N SER A 8 14.87 6.96 20.59
CA SER A 8 13.67 7.69 20.14
C SER A 8 12.42 6.82 20.07
N SER A 9 12.50 5.53 20.44
CA SER A 9 11.35 4.61 20.42
C SER A 9 10.21 5.08 21.32
N GLU A 10 10.54 5.63 22.48
CA GLU A 10 9.57 6.20 23.44
C GLU A 10 8.78 7.36 22.86
N ASN A 11 9.39 8.17 21.97
CA ASN A 11 8.74 9.28 21.29
C ASN A 11 7.86 8.83 20.10
N GLY A 12 7.74 7.53 19.85
CA GLY A 12 6.96 6.97 18.78
C GLY A 12 7.54 7.24 17.37
N LEU A 13 8.73 7.83 17.25
CA LEU A 13 9.39 8.07 15.96
C LEU A 13 9.75 6.73 15.29
N PHE A 14 10.36 5.83 16.06
CA PHE A 14 10.76 4.50 15.56
C PHE A 14 9.56 3.70 15.04
N SER A 15 8.44 3.72 15.75
CA SER A 15 7.23 2.98 15.39
C SER A 15 6.48 3.53 14.17
N ARG A 16 6.85 4.73 13.70
CA ARG A 16 6.28 5.33 12.48
C ARG A 16 7.08 5.00 11.23
N GLN A 17 8.25 4.36 11.36
CA GLN A 17 9.12 4.00 10.26
C GLN A 17 9.00 2.51 9.98
N MET A 18 8.93 2.13 8.71
CA MET A 18 9.12 0.75 8.28
C MET A 18 10.57 0.61 7.83
N PHE A 19 11.26 -0.38 8.40
CA PHE A 19 12.63 -0.69 8.02
C PHE A 19 12.61 -1.88 7.06
N TYR A 20 13.15 -1.69 5.89
CA TYR A 20 13.35 -2.77 4.94
C TYR A 20 14.84 -3.09 4.87
N TYR A 21 15.17 -4.35 5.13
CA TYR A 21 16.53 -4.84 4.97
C TYR A 21 16.76 -5.19 3.50
N MET A 22 17.62 -4.43 2.84
CA MET A 22 18.10 -4.79 1.51
C MET A 22 19.36 -5.66 1.63
N PRO A 23 19.35 -6.88 1.06
CA PRO A 23 20.52 -7.72 1.04
C PRO A 23 21.67 -6.99 0.32
N ARG A 24 22.87 -7.15 0.84
CA ARG A 24 24.05 -6.48 0.30
C ARG A 24 24.34 -7.00 -1.11
N VAL A 25 24.45 -6.09 -2.06
CA VAL A 25 24.94 -6.44 -3.41
C VAL A 25 26.41 -6.82 -3.29
N LEU A 26 26.74 -8.08 -3.55
CA LEU A 26 28.09 -8.63 -3.36
C LEU A 26 28.99 -8.51 -4.58
N HIS A 27 28.55 -7.82 -5.64
CA HIS A 27 29.35 -7.63 -6.84
C HIS A 27 29.68 -6.15 -7.05
N TRP A 28 30.88 -5.92 -7.56
CA TRP A 28 31.30 -4.59 -7.94
C TRP A 28 30.54 -4.11 -9.18
N ILE A 29 29.95 -2.94 -9.11
CA ILE A 29 29.33 -2.28 -10.25
C ILE A 29 30.31 -1.22 -10.77
N ASN A 30 30.75 -1.35 -12.04
CA ASN A 30 31.63 -0.38 -12.67
C ASN A 30 30.90 0.97 -12.79
N GLN A 31 31.33 1.92 -11.98
CA GLN A 31 30.75 3.28 -11.93
C GLN A 31 31.15 4.11 -13.18
N PHE A 32 32.16 3.70 -13.90
CA PHE A 32 32.72 4.41 -15.07
C PHE A 32 32.30 3.76 -16.41
N SER A 33 31.32 2.85 -16.37
CA SER A 33 30.76 2.26 -17.57
C SER A 33 30.15 3.34 -18.44
N LEU A 34 30.63 3.50 -19.65
CA LEU A 34 30.13 4.47 -20.65
C LEU A 34 28.72 4.17 -21.14
N GLN A 35 28.14 3.04 -20.77
CA GLN A 35 26.78 2.61 -21.14
C GLN A 35 25.74 2.95 -20.06
N ARG A 36 25.87 4.06 -19.35
CA ARG A 36 24.75 4.57 -18.57
C ARG A 36 23.70 5.11 -19.51
N THR A 37 22.64 4.33 -19.72
CA THR A 37 21.45 4.84 -20.36
C THR A 37 20.89 5.95 -19.48
N ASP A 38 20.78 7.15 -20.02
CA ASP A 38 20.11 8.25 -19.33
C ASP A 38 18.61 7.97 -19.29
N THR A 39 18.15 7.47 -18.16
CA THR A 39 16.73 7.15 -17.92
C THR A 39 15.94 8.35 -17.41
N SER A 40 16.54 9.54 -17.33
CA SER A 40 15.89 10.72 -16.73
C SER A 40 14.63 11.14 -17.50
N LEU A 41 14.63 11.03 -18.82
CA LEU A 41 13.46 11.32 -19.65
C LEU A 41 12.33 10.30 -19.45
N GLU A 42 12.67 9.02 -19.29
CA GLU A 42 11.71 7.95 -19.01
C GLU A 42 11.05 8.17 -17.63
N PHE A 43 11.85 8.50 -16.61
CA PHE A 43 11.32 8.83 -15.28
C PHE A 43 10.46 10.10 -15.30
N GLN A 44 10.83 11.12 -16.05
CA GLN A 44 10.01 12.32 -16.20
C GLN A 44 8.67 12.03 -16.88
N LYS A 45 8.68 11.22 -17.94
CA LYS A 45 7.45 10.79 -18.62
C LYS A 45 6.57 9.99 -17.67
N PHE A 46 7.13 8.97 -17.02
CA PHE A 46 6.43 8.17 -16.02
C PHE A 46 5.83 9.03 -14.91
N GLY A 47 6.58 9.99 -14.37
CA GLY A 47 6.09 10.90 -13.34
C GLY A 47 4.92 11.77 -13.79
N LYS A 48 4.92 12.25 -15.03
CA LYS A 48 3.80 13.02 -15.60
C LYS A 48 2.54 12.16 -15.78
N ASP A 49 2.70 10.96 -16.32
CA ASP A 49 1.60 10.02 -16.53
C ASP A 49 1.01 9.60 -15.19
N TRP A 50 1.88 9.34 -14.19
CA TRP A 50 1.47 8.99 -12.84
C TRP A 50 0.68 10.11 -12.14
N ILE A 51 1.12 11.36 -12.25
CA ILE A 51 0.39 12.52 -11.70
C ILE A 51 -0.98 12.66 -12.36
N ALA A 52 -1.08 12.42 -13.67
CA ALA A 52 -2.35 12.44 -14.37
C ALA A 52 -3.31 11.36 -13.82
N HIS A 53 -2.83 10.12 -13.64
CA HIS A 53 -3.61 9.03 -13.03
C HIS A 53 -4.07 9.36 -11.61
N LEU A 54 -3.19 9.89 -10.76
CA LEU A 54 -3.55 10.30 -9.40
C LEU A 54 -4.67 11.34 -9.38
N ARG A 55 -4.64 12.31 -10.30
CA ARG A 55 -5.71 13.32 -10.40
C ARG A 55 -7.06 12.71 -10.76
N GLU A 56 -7.07 11.69 -11.63
CA GLU A 56 -8.31 10.98 -11.97
C GLU A 56 -8.81 10.13 -10.80
N ILE A 57 -7.91 9.45 -10.08
CA ILE A 57 -8.26 8.71 -8.85
C ILE A 57 -8.88 9.65 -7.81
N GLN A 58 -8.33 10.85 -7.62
CA GLN A 58 -8.86 11.83 -6.68
C GLN A 58 -10.31 12.26 -7.01
N LYS A 59 -10.72 12.23 -8.27
CA LYS A 59 -12.09 12.53 -8.68
C LYS A 59 -13.10 11.46 -8.30
N LEU A 60 -12.65 10.24 -7.97
CA LEU A 60 -13.52 9.16 -7.52
C LEU A 60 -14.07 9.39 -6.11
N GLY A 61 -13.45 10.25 -5.32
CA GLY A 61 -13.82 10.50 -3.94
C GLY A 61 -13.22 9.49 -2.97
N VAL A 62 -14.03 8.96 -2.04
CA VAL A 62 -13.56 8.04 -1.01
C VAL A 62 -13.54 6.61 -1.55
N ILE A 63 -12.39 5.95 -1.42
CA ILE A 63 -12.22 4.54 -1.77
C ILE A 63 -11.95 3.77 -0.48
N SER A 64 -12.81 2.81 -0.18
CA SER A 64 -12.70 1.92 0.98
C SER A 64 -12.17 0.57 0.57
N LEU A 65 -11.19 0.06 1.33
CA LEU A 65 -10.64 -1.27 1.09
C LEU A 65 -11.61 -2.34 1.59
N ARG A 66 -11.90 -3.35 0.76
CA ARG A 66 -12.68 -4.52 1.13
C ARG A 66 -11.82 -5.78 1.08
N LEU A 67 -11.71 -6.42 2.23
CA LEU A 67 -11.10 -7.73 2.41
C LEU A 67 -12.19 -8.78 2.49
N THR A 68 -11.89 -10.00 2.02
CA THR A 68 -12.74 -11.18 2.27
C THR A 68 -12.63 -11.61 3.73
N ASP A 69 -13.62 -12.35 4.23
CA ASP A 69 -13.58 -12.87 5.60
C ASP A 69 -12.32 -13.73 5.85
N ALA A 70 -11.89 -14.51 4.87
CA ALA A 70 -10.67 -15.30 4.95
C ALA A 70 -9.42 -14.41 5.08
N GLN A 71 -9.33 -13.33 4.30
CA GLN A 71 -8.23 -12.37 4.38
C GLN A 71 -8.22 -11.63 5.73
N ILE A 72 -9.38 -11.28 6.26
CA ILE A 72 -9.51 -10.66 7.59
C ILE A 72 -8.99 -11.60 8.67
N VAL A 73 -9.38 -12.88 8.62
CA VAL A 73 -8.91 -13.91 9.58
C VAL A 73 -7.38 -14.03 9.49
N SER A 74 -6.85 -14.25 8.29
CA SER A 74 -5.40 -14.39 8.05
C SER A 74 -4.62 -13.16 8.51
N PHE A 75 -5.10 -11.95 8.22
CA PHE A 75 -4.49 -10.70 8.66
C PHE A 75 -4.42 -10.63 10.20
N ASN A 76 -5.52 -10.93 10.87
CA ASN A 76 -5.58 -10.88 12.33
C ASN A 76 -4.68 -11.93 12.97
N GLU A 77 -4.59 -13.15 12.44
CA GLU A 77 -3.72 -14.22 12.95
C GLU A 77 -2.24 -13.83 12.89
N VAL A 78 -1.79 -13.26 11.77
CA VAL A 78 -0.41 -12.78 11.61
C VAL A 78 -0.10 -11.70 12.65
N PHE A 79 -0.94 -10.68 12.76
CA PHE A 79 -0.66 -9.57 13.67
C PHE A 79 -0.86 -9.92 15.14
N GLN A 80 -1.77 -10.81 15.47
CA GLN A 80 -1.91 -11.36 16.81
C GLN A 80 -0.65 -12.13 17.22
N THR A 81 -0.13 -12.97 16.34
CA THR A 81 1.11 -13.73 16.57
C THR A 81 2.30 -12.79 16.81
N LEU A 82 2.44 -11.75 15.98
CA LEU A 82 3.48 -10.74 16.14
C LEU A 82 3.33 -9.97 17.46
N PHE A 83 2.11 -9.62 17.81
CA PHE A 83 1.81 -8.91 19.06
C PHE A 83 2.18 -9.74 20.29
N GLU A 84 1.83 -11.02 20.29
CA GLU A 84 2.18 -11.94 21.38
C GLU A 84 3.69 -12.18 21.49
N ARG A 85 4.39 -12.34 20.34
CA ARG A 85 5.86 -12.46 20.30
C ARG A 85 6.51 -11.18 20.86
N SER A 86 6.07 -10.03 20.44
CA SER A 86 6.56 -8.73 20.90
C SER A 86 6.39 -8.62 22.41
N ARG A 87 5.21 -8.96 22.94
CA ARG A 87 4.93 -8.90 24.37
C ARG A 87 5.81 -9.82 25.20
N LYS A 88 6.12 -11.02 24.70
CA LYS A 88 7.00 -12.00 25.39
C LYS A 88 8.47 -11.57 25.37
N GLY A 89 8.92 -10.91 24.29
CA GLY A 89 10.34 -10.56 24.12
C GLY A 89 10.74 -9.20 24.68
N THR A 90 9.90 -8.19 24.50
CA THR A 90 10.22 -6.78 24.81
C THR A 90 9.23 -6.12 25.77
N GLY A 91 8.27 -6.87 26.31
CA GLY A 91 7.20 -6.33 27.13
C GLY A 91 6.19 -5.53 26.31
N ASN A 92 5.58 -4.52 26.94
CA ASN A 92 4.54 -3.72 26.28
C ASN A 92 5.08 -2.59 25.37
N GLU A 93 6.38 -2.30 25.41
CA GLU A 93 6.97 -1.16 24.72
C GLU A 93 6.84 -1.25 23.19
N MET A 94 6.96 -2.46 22.61
CA MET A 94 6.88 -2.67 21.17
C MET A 94 5.47 -2.93 20.66
N ASN A 95 4.48 -3.08 21.51
CA ASN A 95 3.10 -3.36 21.10
C ASN A 95 2.53 -2.27 20.19
N SER A 96 2.83 -1.00 20.49
CA SER A 96 2.43 0.13 19.65
C SER A 96 3.03 0.07 18.26
N SER A 97 4.23 -0.48 18.11
CA SER A 97 4.91 -0.66 16.84
C SER A 97 4.23 -1.73 15.97
N VAL A 98 3.80 -2.84 16.58
CA VAL A 98 3.06 -3.90 15.88
C VAL A 98 1.71 -3.38 15.37
N VAL A 99 0.97 -2.63 16.20
CA VAL A 99 -0.31 -2.04 15.80
C VAL A 99 -0.11 -1.06 14.62
N ARG A 100 0.92 -0.22 14.68
CA ARG A 100 1.22 0.71 13.58
C ARG A 100 1.68 0.00 12.31
N MET A 101 2.43 -1.11 12.45
CA MET A 101 2.80 -1.94 11.31
C MET A 101 1.56 -2.51 10.63
N ALA A 102 0.57 -3.00 11.38
CA ALA A 102 -0.70 -3.47 10.82
C ALA A 102 -1.41 -2.36 10.02
N ILE A 103 -1.47 -1.13 10.56
CA ILE A 103 -2.05 0.02 9.86
C ILE A 103 -1.27 0.33 8.57
N ASN A 104 0.06 0.28 8.60
CA ASN A 104 0.89 0.54 7.42
C ASN A 104 0.73 -0.55 6.36
N ILE A 105 0.66 -1.82 6.75
CA ILE A 105 0.35 -2.92 5.84
C ILE A 105 -1.02 -2.71 5.17
N GLY A 106 -2.06 -2.32 5.93
CA GLY A 106 -3.35 -1.97 5.36
C GLY A 106 -3.29 -0.82 4.33
N ARG A 107 -2.46 0.19 4.58
CA ARG A 107 -2.23 1.27 3.62
C ARG A 107 -1.50 0.79 2.36
N ILE A 108 -0.49 -0.08 2.51
CA ILE A 108 0.23 -0.66 1.37
C ILE A 108 -0.72 -1.53 0.54
N LEU A 109 -1.58 -2.34 1.17
CA LEU A 109 -2.61 -3.10 0.47
C LEU A 109 -3.50 -2.20 -0.39
N SER A 110 -3.95 -1.06 0.15
CA SER A 110 -4.77 -0.10 -0.61
C SER A 110 -4.02 0.47 -1.81
N ILE A 111 -2.74 0.80 -1.64
CA ILE A 111 -1.89 1.33 -2.73
C ILE A 111 -1.67 0.27 -3.80
N VAL A 112 -1.30 -0.96 -3.41
CA VAL A 112 -1.05 -2.06 -4.36
C VAL A 112 -2.31 -2.39 -5.16
N ALA A 113 -3.47 -2.47 -4.50
CA ALA A 113 -4.74 -2.73 -5.17
C ALA A 113 -5.09 -1.63 -6.18
N LEU A 114 -4.87 -0.35 -5.82
CA LEU A 114 -5.06 0.78 -6.75
C LEU A 114 -4.09 0.73 -7.91
N LEU A 115 -2.80 0.47 -7.67
CA LEU A 115 -1.78 0.33 -8.71
C LEU A 115 -2.11 -0.78 -9.70
N ARG A 116 -2.63 -1.90 -9.20
CA ARG A 116 -3.02 -3.03 -10.05
C ARG A 116 -4.15 -2.64 -11.01
N ILE A 117 -5.19 -1.97 -10.50
CA ILE A 117 -6.30 -1.50 -11.34
C ILE A 117 -5.81 -0.48 -12.36
N THR A 118 -4.91 0.43 -11.97
CA THR A 118 -4.36 1.43 -12.90
C THR A 118 -3.56 0.79 -14.02
N GLY A 119 -2.81 -0.28 -13.73
CA GLY A 119 -2.05 -1.03 -14.74
C GLY A 119 -2.93 -1.81 -15.73
N GLU A 120 -4.18 -2.07 -15.39
CA GLU A 120 -5.14 -2.76 -16.26
C GLU A 120 -5.89 -1.79 -17.22
N CYS A 121 -5.73 -0.48 -17.04
CA CYS A 121 -6.36 0.53 -17.88
C CYS A 121 -5.44 0.89 -19.04
N GLU A 122 -5.84 0.57 -20.29
CA GLU A 122 -5.00 0.71 -21.49
C GLU A 122 -4.80 2.15 -21.97
N GLU A 123 -5.69 3.10 -21.63
CA GLU A 123 -5.62 4.48 -22.13
C GLU A 123 -5.83 5.55 -21.05
N ALA A 124 -4.88 6.49 -20.97
CA ALA A 124 -4.93 7.58 -19.98
C ALA A 124 -6.12 8.55 -20.17
N GLY A 125 -6.64 8.70 -21.38
CA GLY A 125 -7.76 9.61 -21.68
C GLY A 125 -9.10 9.12 -21.12
N ASP A 126 -9.26 7.80 -20.97
CA ASP A 126 -10.49 7.13 -20.51
C ASP A 126 -10.29 6.45 -19.13
N PHE A 127 -9.20 6.79 -18.45
CA PHE A 127 -8.75 6.14 -17.22
C PHE A 127 -9.83 6.12 -16.13
N ALA A 128 -10.49 7.26 -15.87
CA ALA A 128 -11.56 7.33 -14.85
C ALA A 128 -12.79 6.49 -15.26
N ALA A 129 -13.12 6.42 -16.55
CA ALA A 129 -14.20 5.59 -17.05
C ALA A 129 -13.84 4.09 -16.95
N SER A 130 -12.59 3.73 -17.25
CA SER A 130 -12.08 2.37 -17.12
C SER A 130 -12.03 1.92 -15.66
N LEU A 131 -11.58 2.80 -14.76
CA LEU A 131 -11.60 2.54 -13.31
C LEU A 131 -13.04 2.25 -12.82
N ARG A 132 -14.02 3.06 -13.21
CA ARG A 132 -15.42 2.86 -12.81
C ARG A 132 -16.04 1.58 -13.38
N LYS A 133 -15.52 1.06 -14.46
CA LYS A 133 -15.93 -0.21 -15.08
C LYS A 133 -15.19 -1.42 -14.52
N SER A 134 -14.14 -1.21 -13.73
CA SER A 134 -13.39 -2.31 -13.14
C SER A 134 -14.28 -3.14 -12.21
N PRO A 135 -14.30 -4.48 -12.35
CA PRO A 135 -15.07 -5.34 -11.46
C PRO A 135 -14.59 -5.32 -10.01
N ARG A 136 -13.40 -4.76 -9.77
CA ARG A 136 -12.80 -4.64 -8.43
C ARG A 136 -13.23 -3.37 -7.70
N LEU A 137 -13.75 -2.39 -8.43
CA LEU A 137 -14.22 -1.13 -7.87
C LEU A 137 -15.74 -1.09 -7.95
N THR A 138 -16.42 -1.33 -6.84
CA THR A 138 -17.86 -1.35 -6.78
C THR A 138 -18.38 -0.16 -5.98
N PRO A 139 -19.52 0.45 -6.40
CA PRO A 139 -20.15 1.50 -5.60
C PRO A 139 -20.55 0.96 -4.23
N ASP A 140 -20.27 1.71 -3.16
CA ASP A 140 -20.74 1.36 -1.81
C ASP A 140 -22.28 1.44 -1.76
N PRO A 141 -22.98 0.31 -1.50
CA PRO A 141 -24.45 0.28 -1.51
C PRO A 141 -25.08 1.16 -0.44
N GLN A 142 -24.38 1.46 0.65
CA GLN A 142 -24.90 2.32 1.73
C GLN A 142 -24.91 3.80 1.34
N THR A 143 -24.05 4.22 0.44
CA THR A 143 -24.00 5.63 -0.03
C THR A 143 -24.89 5.87 -1.24
N CYS A 144 -25.26 4.82 -1.96
CA CYS A 144 -26.19 4.94 -3.09
C CYS A 144 -27.60 5.37 -2.69
N SER A 145 -28.02 5.11 -1.45
CA SER A 145 -29.37 5.46 -0.97
C SER A 145 -29.51 6.90 -0.50
N ASP A 146 -28.47 7.55 0.00
CA ASP A 146 -28.59 8.82 0.72
C ASP A 146 -28.09 10.06 -0.03
N ASN A 147 -27.31 9.93 -1.10
CA ASN A 147 -26.65 11.04 -1.77
C ASN A 147 -26.75 11.09 -3.30
N ILE A 148 -27.80 10.55 -3.90
CA ILE A 148 -28.07 10.75 -5.33
C ILE A 148 -28.79 12.11 -5.54
N LYS A 149 -28.28 13.22 -4.99
CA LYS A 149 -28.80 14.53 -5.38
C LYS A 149 -28.22 15.03 -6.69
N ASP A 150 -27.05 14.53 -7.10
CA ASP A 150 -26.37 14.96 -8.35
C ASP A 150 -25.74 13.82 -9.18
N GLY A 151 -26.13 12.55 -8.94
CA GLY A 151 -25.56 11.41 -9.70
C GLY A 151 -24.08 11.09 -9.43
N ILE A 152 -23.49 11.68 -8.40
CA ILE A 152 -22.09 11.48 -8.06
C ILE A 152 -22.00 10.43 -6.96
N ILE A 153 -21.50 9.25 -7.31
CA ILE A 153 -21.11 8.23 -6.31
C ILE A 153 -19.86 8.74 -5.62
N THR A 154 -19.95 9.01 -4.33
CA THR A 154 -18.86 9.60 -3.54
C THR A 154 -18.04 8.55 -2.80
N ARG A 155 -18.43 7.30 -2.81
CA ARG A 155 -17.76 6.21 -2.10
C ARG A 155 -17.72 4.93 -2.94
N TRP A 156 -16.55 4.30 -2.95
CA TRP A 156 -16.28 3.08 -3.69
C TRP A 156 -15.66 2.03 -2.78
N ASP A 157 -16.00 0.78 -2.99
CA ASP A 157 -15.37 -0.38 -2.36
C ASP A 157 -14.36 -1.00 -3.33
N LEU A 158 -13.10 -1.11 -2.88
CA LEU A 158 -12.00 -1.69 -3.63
C LEU A 158 -11.69 -3.08 -3.08
N SER A 159 -11.89 -4.12 -3.90
CA SER A 159 -11.55 -5.50 -3.55
C SER A 159 -10.09 -5.83 -3.85
N ILE A 160 -9.45 -6.60 -2.96
CA ILE A 160 -8.07 -7.06 -3.10
C ILE A 160 -8.04 -8.47 -3.64
N GLN A 161 -7.12 -8.73 -4.58
CA GLN A 161 -6.82 -10.08 -5.03
C GLN A 161 -5.97 -10.83 -3.99
N GLU A 162 -6.11 -12.15 -3.95
CA GLU A 162 -5.41 -12.98 -2.97
C GLU A 162 -3.89 -12.88 -3.12
N ASP A 163 -3.39 -12.88 -4.36
CA ASP A 163 -1.94 -12.77 -4.63
C ASP A 163 -1.37 -11.44 -4.10
N ASP A 164 -2.09 -10.33 -4.30
CA ASP A 164 -1.68 -9.02 -3.78
C ASP A 164 -1.73 -8.99 -2.26
N PHE A 165 -2.75 -9.60 -1.68
CA PHE A 165 -2.91 -9.71 -0.24
C PHE A 165 -1.74 -10.48 0.38
N GLN A 166 -1.43 -11.66 -0.14
CA GLN A 166 -0.34 -12.51 0.36
C GLN A 166 1.03 -11.84 0.17
N ALA A 167 1.27 -11.22 -1.00
CA ALA A 167 2.52 -10.52 -1.27
C ALA A 167 2.76 -9.37 -0.28
N VAL A 168 1.73 -8.60 0.06
CA VAL A 168 1.87 -7.49 1.01
C VAL A 168 1.94 -8.00 2.45
N LEU A 169 1.17 -9.04 2.80
CA LEU A 169 1.17 -9.61 4.15
C LEU A 169 2.54 -10.22 4.50
N SER A 170 3.23 -10.80 3.50
CA SER A 170 4.59 -11.35 3.69
C SER A 170 5.62 -10.30 4.14
N LEU A 171 5.36 -8.99 3.91
CA LEU A 171 6.21 -7.92 4.43
C LEU A 171 6.15 -7.80 5.98
N ALA A 172 5.12 -8.35 6.59
CA ALA A 172 4.97 -8.38 8.05
C ALA A 172 5.65 -9.61 8.69
N GLU A 173 6.01 -10.62 7.90
CA GLU A 173 6.71 -11.79 8.41
C GLU A 173 8.15 -11.41 8.80
N PRO A 174 8.57 -11.72 10.02
CA PRO A 174 9.96 -11.53 10.40
C PRO A 174 10.85 -12.47 9.58
N MET A 175 11.83 -11.89 8.89
CA MET A 175 12.91 -12.64 8.27
C MET A 175 13.78 -13.32 9.32
#